data_122e50538b2415ff10e16ab09f56f6b2
#
_entry.id   122e50538b2415ff10e16ab09f56f6b2
#
_cell.length_a   1.000
_cell.length_b   1.000
_cell.length_c   1.000
_cell.angle_alpha   90.00
_cell.angle_beta   90.00
_cell.angle_gamma   90.00
#
_symmetry.space_group_name_H-M   'P 1'
#
loop_
_entity.id
_entity.type
_entity.pdbx_description
1 polymer ?
#
loop_
_entity_poly.entity_id
_entity_poly.type
_entity_poly.pdbx_seq_one_letter_code
_entity_poly.pdbx_strand_id
1 'polypeptide(L)'
;MNSSDTGKIAVVVGASSGMGRAIAAALAATGAHVVAAARRETALRELQQEAESNGHPLEIIPVDTTVQGDVERLIEETVAKFGRIDLLVYATGTNIPDRSLDALSPDTWEMMLSTNLTGAFLCTRAVVPVMREGGGGLIVYLSTGAVQMPDVSGVAYQASKHGLTGLAHGTRVEEKANGIRTTIIFPGLCDTEILDKRPTPTPRDILDQALQPQDIADAVLFVAGLPARAVVPELQLFPSRL
;
A
#
# COMPACT_ATOMS: atom_id res chain seq x y z
N MET A 1 0.22 18.82 13.01
CA MET A 1 0.86 17.49 12.92
C MET A 1 0.59 16.75 14.22
N ASN A 2 -0.10 15.62 14.15
CA ASN A 2 -0.36 14.84 15.36
C ASN A 2 0.90 14.08 15.74
N SER A 3 1.42 14.32 16.95
CA SER A 3 2.57 13.61 17.56
C SER A 3 2.32 12.12 17.85
N SER A 4 1.23 11.56 17.32
CA SER A 4 0.78 10.19 17.63
C SER A 4 1.58 9.08 16.95
N ASP A 5 2.36 9.39 15.92
CA ASP A 5 3.09 8.40 15.14
C ASP A 5 4.60 8.37 15.43
N THR A 6 5.10 9.29 16.26
CA THR A 6 6.49 9.30 16.68
C THR A 6 6.85 7.98 17.37
N GLY A 7 7.88 7.31 16.86
CA GLY A 7 8.38 6.04 17.39
C GLY A 7 7.57 4.80 16.97
N LYS A 8 6.50 4.93 16.17
CA LYS A 8 5.83 3.78 15.56
C LYS A 8 6.73 3.13 14.50
N ILE A 9 6.63 1.83 14.37
CA ILE A 9 7.33 1.05 13.34
C ILE A 9 6.36 0.80 12.20
N ALA A 10 6.66 1.35 11.02
CA ALA A 10 5.85 1.25 9.83
C ALA A 10 6.58 0.52 8.70
N VAL A 11 5.95 -0.47 8.11
CA VAL A 11 6.42 -1.14 6.88
C VAL A 11 5.56 -0.68 5.72
N VAL A 12 6.18 -0.11 4.68
CA VAL A 12 5.49 0.34 3.47
C VAL A 12 5.95 -0.49 2.28
N VAL A 13 5.08 -1.35 1.79
CA VAL A 13 5.33 -2.24 0.66
C VAL A 13 4.82 -1.60 -0.63
N GLY A 14 5.68 -1.54 -1.66
CA GLY A 14 5.43 -0.79 -2.89
C GLY A 14 5.96 0.64 -2.84
N ALA A 15 6.97 0.91 -2.01
CA ALA A 15 7.51 2.24 -1.73
C ALA A 15 8.43 2.82 -2.82
N SER A 16 8.67 2.12 -3.94
CA SER A 16 9.61 2.58 -4.96
C SER A 16 9.08 3.72 -5.85
N SER A 17 7.77 3.99 -5.87
CA SER A 17 7.16 5.08 -6.66
C SER A 17 5.75 5.41 -6.20
N GLY A 18 5.19 6.48 -6.78
CA GLY A 18 3.79 6.86 -6.66
C GLY A 18 3.32 6.97 -5.21
N MET A 19 2.12 6.44 -4.95
CA MET A 19 1.49 6.52 -3.63
C MET A 19 2.33 5.90 -2.51
N GLY A 20 2.93 4.71 -2.74
CA GLY A 20 3.76 4.05 -1.73
C GLY A 20 5.00 4.86 -1.32
N ARG A 21 5.66 5.52 -2.30
CA ARG A 21 6.79 6.41 -2.04
C ARG A 21 6.37 7.61 -1.20
N ALA A 22 5.27 8.27 -1.58
CA ALA A 22 4.75 9.41 -0.84
C ALA A 22 4.34 9.05 0.60
N ILE A 23 3.70 7.89 0.79
CA ILE A 23 3.33 7.38 2.11
C ILE A 23 4.56 7.13 2.97
N ALA A 24 5.60 6.48 2.44
CA ALA A 24 6.83 6.21 3.19
C ALA A 24 7.51 7.50 3.65
N ALA A 25 7.65 8.49 2.75
CA ALA A 25 8.21 9.79 3.06
C ALA A 25 7.36 10.55 4.10
N ALA A 26 6.04 10.56 3.95
CA ALA A 26 5.15 11.25 4.87
C ALA A 26 5.15 10.63 6.28
N LEU A 27 5.17 9.30 6.38
CA LEU A 27 5.30 8.61 7.68
C LEU A 27 6.65 8.91 8.34
N ALA A 28 7.76 8.87 7.60
CA ALA A 28 9.08 9.24 8.14
C ALA A 28 9.10 10.68 8.68
N ALA A 29 8.45 11.61 7.99
CA ALA A 29 8.33 13.00 8.42
C ALA A 29 7.52 13.19 9.73
N THR A 30 6.71 12.23 10.15
CA THR A 30 6.04 12.24 11.46
C THR A 30 6.93 11.76 12.61
N GLY A 31 8.13 11.25 12.33
CA GLY A 31 9.02 10.64 13.29
C GLY A 31 8.77 9.14 13.51
N ALA A 32 8.02 8.49 12.61
CA ALA A 32 7.92 7.03 12.57
C ALA A 32 9.22 6.41 12.05
N HIS A 33 9.58 5.22 12.54
CA HIS A 33 10.62 4.39 11.94
C HIS A 33 10.03 3.64 10.74
N VAL A 34 10.43 4.01 9.54
CA VAL A 34 9.86 3.46 8.30
C VAL A 34 10.82 2.46 7.67
N VAL A 35 10.29 1.30 7.30
CA VAL A 35 10.92 0.32 6.40
C VAL A 35 10.20 0.38 5.06
N ALA A 36 10.86 0.94 4.06
CA ALA A 36 10.38 1.04 2.69
C ALA A 36 10.78 -0.20 1.89
N ALA A 37 9.80 -0.93 1.37
CA ALA A 37 10.03 -2.20 0.68
C ALA A 37 9.46 -2.17 -0.75
N ALA A 38 10.24 -2.64 -1.72
CA ALA A 38 9.84 -2.83 -3.11
C ALA A 38 10.91 -3.62 -3.86
N ARG A 39 10.64 -4.02 -5.11
CA ARG A 39 11.60 -4.75 -5.95
C ARG A 39 12.74 -3.86 -6.49
N ARG A 40 12.43 -2.59 -6.79
CA ARG A 40 13.37 -1.63 -7.42
C ARG A 40 14.29 -1.02 -6.36
N GLU A 41 15.43 -1.67 -6.09
CA GLU A 41 16.38 -1.22 -5.08
C GLU A 41 16.92 0.20 -5.36
N THR A 42 17.24 0.52 -6.62
CA THR A 42 17.73 1.86 -6.99
C THR A 42 16.74 2.95 -6.59
N ALA A 43 15.45 2.77 -6.88
CA ALA A 43 14.41 3.73 -6.51
C ALA A 43 14.19 3.82 -4.99
N LEU A 44 14.42 2.72 -4.25
CA LEU A 44 14.41 2.75 -2.78
C LEU A 44 15.60 3.53 -2.22
N ARG A 45 16.80 3.39 -2.83
CA ARG A 45 17.99 4.16 -2.43
C ARG A 45 17.82 5.66 -2.69
N GLU A 46 17.19 6.04 -3.79
CA GLU A 46 16.82 7.43 -4.07
C GLU A 46 15.88 7.99 -2.98
N LEU A 47 14.83 7.24 -2.65
CA LEU A 47 13.91 7.61 -1.56
C LEU A 47 14.65 7.76 -0.22
N GLN A 48 15.55 6.83 0.11
CA GLN A 48 16.34 6.88 1.33
C GLN A 48 17.21 8.15 1.39
N GLN A 49 17.94 8.45 0.32
CA GLN A 49 18.78 9.66 0.24
C GLN A 49 17.99 10.96 0.37
N GLU A 50 16.82 11.04 -0.28
CA GLU A 50 15.91 12.18 -0.13
C GLU A 50 15.40 12.32 1.31
N ALA A 51 15.00 11.22 1.93
CA ALA A 51 14.51 11.20 3.30
C ALA A 51 15.62 11.62 4.29
N GLU A 52 16.84 11.11 4.13
CA GLU A 52 18.01 11.52 4.92
C GLU A 52 18.31 13.01 4.78
N SER A 53 18.30 13.53 3.53
CA SER A 53 18.55 14.94 3.24
C SER A 53 17.51 15.87 3.88
N ASN A 54 16.28 15.38 4.07
CA ASN A 54 15.21 16.08 4.75
C ASN A 54 15.19 15.88 6.28
N GLY A 55 16.15 15.12 6.84
CA GLY A 55 16.23 14.85 8.28
C GLY A 55 15.26 13.77 8.79
N HIS A 56 14.70 12.96 7.88
CA HIS A 56 13.73 11.91 8.18
C HIS A 56 14.18 10.54 7.63
N PRO A 57 15.29 9.97 8.15
CA PRO A 57 15.88 8.75 7.62
C PRO A 57 14.88 7.57 7.67
N LEU A 58 14.96 6.69 6.67
CA LEU A 58 14.21 5.45 6.60
C LEU A 58 15.12 4.28 6.17
N GLU A 59 14.65 3.08 6.50
CA GLU A 59 15.30 1.84 6.07
C GLU A 59 14.73 1.37 4.74
N ILE A 60 15.56 0.64 3.98
CA ILE A 60 15.11 0.02 2.74
C ILE A 60 15.37 -1.49 2.76
N ILE A 61 14.41 -2.27 2.27
CA ILE A 61 14.57 -3.71 2.07
C ILE A 61 14.01 -4.08 0.69
N PRO A 62 14.85 -4.53 -0.26
CA PRO A 62 14.37 -5.04 -1.55
C PRO A 62 13.56 -6.32 -1.35
N VAL A 63 12.33 -6.35 -1.89
CA VAL A 63 11.37 -7.46 -1.71
C VAL A 63 10.53 -7.65 -2.97
N ASP A 64 10.40 -8.89 -3.43
CA ASP A 64 9.33 -9.30 -4.33
C ASP A 64 8.19 -9.93 -3.51
N THR A 65 7.06 -9.26 -3.44
CA THR A 65 5.90 -9.73 -2.66
C THR A 65 5.24 -10.98 -3.22
N THR A 66 5.59 -11.41 -4.43
CA THR A 66 5.13 -12.68 -4.99
C THR A 66 5.95 -13.87 -4.50
N VAL A 67 7.08 -13.63 -3.81
CA VAL A 67 7.98 -14.62 -3.24
C VAL A 67 7.80 -14.66 -1.72
N GLN A 68 7.23 -15.74 -1.20
CA GLN A 68 6.94 -15.88 0.23
C GLN A 68 8.18 -15.65 1.11
N GLY A 69 9.33 -16.24 0.77
CA GLY A 69 10.56 -16.10 1.54
C GLY A 69 11.08 -14.65 1.61
N ASP A 70 10.85 -13.86 0.57
CA ASP A 70 11.20 -12.43 0.58
C ASP A 70 10.32 -11.64 1.57
N VAL A 71 9.02 -11.96 1.62
CA VAL A 71 8.08 -11.34 2.56
C VAL A 71 8.42 -11.74 4.00
N GLU A 72 8.71 -13.02 4.25
CA GLU A 72 9.13 -13.51 5.58
C GLU A 72 10.39 -12.78 6.04
N ARG A 73 11.42 -12.70 5.19
CA ARG A 73 12.66 -11.95 5.45
C ARG A 73 12.40 -10.47 5.76
N LEU A 74 11.52 -9.79 5.02
CA LEU A 74 11.14 -8.40 5.31
C LEU A 74 10.64 -8.23 6.75
N ILE A 75 9.73 -9.09 7.17
CA ILE A 75 9.14 -9.02 8.51
C ILE A 75 10.18 -9.38 9.57
N GLU A 76 10.96 -10.44 9.36
CA GLU A 76 12.02 -10.88 10.30
C GLU A 76 13.09 -9.82 10.49
N GLU A 77 13.63 -9.21 9.43
CA GLU A 77 14.63 -8.14 9.51
C GLU A 77 14.07 -6.89 10.21
N THR A 78 12.80 -6.55 9.95
CA THR A 78 12.13 -5.43 10.63
C THR A 78 12.00 -5.70 12.13
N VAL A 79 11.54 -6.90 12.50
CA VAL A 79 11.38 -7.28 13.92
C VAL A 79 12.74 -7.37 14.62
N ALA A 80 13.75 -7.94 13.97
CA ALA A 80 15.11 -8.03 14.52
C ALA A 80 15.68 -6.64 14.84
N LYS A 81 15.36 -5.62 14.02
CA LYS A 81 15.86 -4.26 14.22
C LYS A 81 15.03 -3.45 15.22
N PHE A 82 13.72 -3.56 15.18
CA PHE A 82 12.81 -2.67 15.91
C PHE A 82 11.94 -3.35 16.96
N GLY A 83 11.90 -4.68 17.00
CA GLY A 83 11.20 -5.47 18.00
C GLY A 83 9.68 -5.60 17.77
N ARG A 84 9.07 -4.81 16.89
CA ARG A 84 7.63 -4.79 16.62
C ARG A 84 7.29 -4.18 15.26
N ILE A 85 6.03 -4.31 14.85
CA ILE A 85 5.46 -3.60 13.68
C ILE A 85 4.08 -3.07 14.09
N ASP A 86 3.89 -1.74 13.98
CA ASP A 86 2.64 -1.07 14.36
C ASP A 86 1.74 -0.79 13.15
N LEU A 87 2.35 -0.61 11.97
CA LEU A 87 1.66 -0.28 10.73
C LEU A 87 2.26 -1.07 9.57
N LEU A 88 1.40 -1.74 8.80
CA LEU A 88 1.74 -2.25 7.47
C LEU A 88 0.90 -1.51 6.44
N VAL A 89 1.54 -0.93 5.43
CA VAL A 89 0.86 -0.36 4.26
C VAL A 89 1.20 -1.19 3.03
N TYR A 90 0.20 -1.83 2.44
CA TYR A 90 0.33 -2.55 1.18
C TYR A 90 -0.09 -1.65 0.02
N ALA A 91 0.89 -1.04 -0.63
CA ALA A 91 0.73 -0.11 -1.75
C ALA A 91 1.15 -0.72 -3.10
N THR A 92 1.50 -2.02 -3.12
CA THR A 92 1.88 -2.70 -4.36
C THR A 92 0.66 -2.91 -5.27
N GLY A 93 0.88 -2.64 -6.54
CA GLY A 93 -0.11 -2.90 -7.56
C GLY A 93 0.47 -2.70 -8.97
N THR A 94 -0.06 -3.46 -9.90
CA THR A 94 0.29 -3.36 -11.33
C THR A 94 -0.95 -3.46 -12.19
N ASN A 95 -0.84 -2.97 -13.41
CA ASN A 95 -1.80 -3.19 -14.49
C ASN A 95 -1.03 -3.41 -15.81
N ILE A 96 -1.73 -3.70 -16.89
CA ILE A 96 -1.19 -3.99 -18.22
C ILE A 96 -1.92 -3.15 -19.28
N PRO A 97 -1.28 -2.87 -20.43
CA PRO A 97 -1.93 -2.19 -21.55
C PRO A 97 -3.07 -3.02 -22.17
N ASP A 98 -2.77 -4.26 -22.58
CA ASP A 98 -3.74 -5.18 -23.19
C ASP A 98 -4.58 -5.88 -22.12
N ARG A 99 -5.65 -5.21 -21.69
CA ARG A 99 -6.46 -5.58 -20.52
C ARG A 99 -7.88 -6.05 -20.86
N SER A 100 -8.22 -6.12 -22.17
CA SER A 100 -9.51 -6.67 -22.60
C SER A 100 -9.60 -8.17 -22.30
N LEU A 101 -10.80 -8.70 -22.12
CA LEU A 101 -10.99 -10.12 -21.83
C LEU A 101 -10.42 -11.01 -22.93
N ASP A 102 -10.52 -10.59 -24.18
CA ASP A 102 -10.03 -11.34 -25.34
C ASP A 102 -8.49 -11.39 -25.42
N ALA A 103 -7.79 -10.33 -24.93
CA ALA A 103 -6.34 -10.26 -24.93
C ALA A 103 -5.70 -10.87 -23.67
N LEU A 104 -6.49 -11.07 -22.63
CA LEU A 104 -6.00 -11.53 -21.33
C LEU A 104 -5.68 -13.03 -21.35
N SER A 105 -4.38 -13.38 -21.28
CA SER A 105 -3.95 -14.78 -21.12
C SER A 105 -4.10 -15.27 -19.68
N PRO A 106 -4.19 -16.61 -19.45
CA PRO A 106 -4.12 -17.18 -18.11
C PRO A 106 -2.87 -16.75 -17.32
N ASP A 107 -1.70 -16.71 -17.96
CA ASP A 107 -0.45 -16.30 -17.31
C ASP A 107 -0.49 -14.83 -16.87
N THR A 108 -1.07 -13.96 -17.69
CA THR A 108 -1.25 -12.54 -17.36
C THR A 108 -2.25 -12.36 -16.22
N TRP A 109 -3.33 -13.13 -16.23
CA TRP A 109 -4.30 -13.18 -15.14
C TRP A 109 -3.62 -13.57 -13.82
N GLU A 110 -2.85 -14.68 -13.84
CA GLU A 110 -2.15 -15.17 -12.65
C GLU A 110 -1.11 -14.16 -12.14
N MET A 111 -0.33 -13.54 -13.03
CA MET A 111 0.62 -12.48 -12.68
C MET A 111 -0.07 -11.30 -11.99
N MET A 112 -1.25 -10.90 -12.47
CA MET A 112 -2.04 -9.80 -11.89
C MET A 112 -2.55 -10.15 -10.49
N LEU A 113 -3.11 -11.35 -10.30
CA LEU A 113 -3.56 -11.83 -9.00
C LEU A 113 -2.39 -11.99 -8.04
N SER A 114 -1.29 -12.59 -8.51
CA SER A 114 -0.08 -12.79 -7.71
C SER A 114 0.46 -11.48 -7.17
N THR A 115 0.60 -10.46 -8.03
CA THR A 115 1.14 -9.15 -7.63
C THR A 115 0.16 -8.35 -6.77
N ASN A 116 -1.12 -8.25 -7.20
CA ASN A 116 -2.05 -7.30 -6.57
C ASN A 116 -2.75 -7.86 -5.33
N LEU A 117 -2.92 -9.18 -5.24
CA LEU A 117 -3.71 -9.84 -4.20
C LEU A 117 -2.91 -10.84 -3.37
N THR A 118 -2.26 -11.83 -4.00
CA THR A 118 -1.51 -12.86 -3.27
C THR A 118 -0.37 -12.25 -2.45
N GLY A 119 0.35 -11.28 -3.01
CA GLY A 119 1.38 -10.54 -2.26
C GLY A 119 0.85 -9.83 -1.03
N ALA A 120 -0.37 -9.24 -1.12
CA ALA A 120 -1.02 -8.64 0.05
C ALA A 120 -1.38 -9.69 1.11
N PHE A 121 -1.88 -10.85 0.69
CA PHE A 121 -2.14 -11.97 1.59
C PHE A 121 -0.87 -12.46 2.28
N LEU A 122 0.23 -12.63 1.55
CA LEU A 122 1.52 -13.06 2.13
C LEU A 122 2.03 -12.05 3.16
N CYS A 123 2.00 -10.76 2.85
CA CYS A 123 2.37 -9.70 3.80
C CYS A 123 1.48 -9.69 5.04
N THR A 124 0.16 -9.83 4.87
CA THR A 124 -0.80 -9.90 5.96
C THR A 124 -0.53 -11.11 6.86
N ARG A 125 -0.37 -12.29 6.25
CA ARG A 125 -0.09 -13.54 6.96
C ARG A 125 1.20 -13.46 7.78
N ALA A 126 2.23 -12.82 7.25
CA ALA A 126 3.53 -12.69 7.93
C ALA A 126 3.49 -11.66 9.06
N VAL A 127 2.77 -10.54 8.92
CA VAL A 127 2.76 -9.47 9.92
C VAL A 127 1.80 -9.73 11.09
N VAL A 128 0.69 -10.43 10.87
CA VAL A 128 -0.35 -10.68 11.88
C VAL A 128 0.19 -11.31 13.17
N PRO A 129 1.03 -12.37 13.14
CA PRO A 129 1.63 -12.90 14.37
C PRO A 129 2.42 -11.86 15.16
N VAL A 130 3.22 -11.06 14.47
CA VAL A 130 4.02 -9.98 15.10
C VAL A 130 3.13 -8.92 15.74
N MET A 131 2.06 -8.51 15.05
CA MET A 131 1.10 -7.54 15.59
C MET A 131 0.34 -8.10 16.79
N ARG A 132 -0.02 -9.40 16.79
CA ARG A 132 -0.64 -10.04 17.95
C ARG A 132 0.26 -9.98 19.19
N GLU A 133 1.54 -10.34 19.03
CA GLU A 133 2.53 -10.28 20.11
C GLU A 133 2.77 -8.83 20.58
N GLY A 134 2.72 -7.86 19.67
CA GLY A 134 2.83 -6.43 19.93
C GLY A 134 1.59 -5.79 20.59
N GLY A 135 0.49 -6.54 20.76
CA GLY A 135 -0.77 -6.06 21.35
C GLY A 135 -1.68 -5.31 20.37
N GLY A 136 -1.50 -5.49 19.08
CA GLY A 136 -2.32 -4.91 18.02
C GLY A 136 -1.52 -4.20 16.94
N GLY A 137 -2.23 -3.64 15.96
CA GLY A 137 -1.62 -2.93 14.83
C GLY A 137 -2.67 -2.40 13.85
N LEU A 138 -2.18 -1.79 12.78
CA LEU A 138 -3.00 -1.35 11.65
C LEU A 138 -2.43 -1.87 10.35
N ILE A 139 -3.28 -2.47 9.50
CA ILE A 139 -2.93 -2.83 8.13
C ILE A 139 -3.74 -1.95 7.18
N VAL A 140 -3.06 -1.25 6.29
CA VAL A 140 -3.69 -0.41 5.26
C VAL A 140 -3.45 -1.01 3.89
N TYR A 141 -4.53 -1.24 3.14
CA TYR A 141 -4.46 -1.73 1.76
C TYR A 141 -4.84 -0.62 0.78
N LEU A 142 -4.04 -0.41 -0.26
CA LEU A 142 -4.41 0.47 -1.36
C LEU A 142 -5.12 -0.32 -2.47
N SER A 143 -6.41 -0.08 -2.61
CA SER A 143 -7.24 -0.60 -3.69
C SER A 143 -7.38 0.44 -4.81
N THR A 144 -8.57 0.66 -5.32
CA THR A 144 -8.89 1.62 -6.38
C THR A 144 -10.37 1.99 -6.33
N GLY A 145 -10.70 3.21 -6.73
CA GLY A 145 -12.08 3.64 -6.93
C GLY A 145 -12.86 2.79 -7.94
N ALA A 146 -12.15 2.10 -8.84
CA ALA A 146 -12.76 1.17 -9.79
C ALA A 146 -13.48 -0.03 -9.13
N VAL A 147 -13.21 -0.34 -7.87
CA VAL A 147 -13.97 -1.33 -7.10
C VAL A 147 -15.36 -0.81 -6.76
N GLN A 148 -15.49 0.49 -6.53
CA GLN A 148 -16.76 1.14 -6.19
C GLN A 148 -17.55 1.57 -7.44
N MET A 149 -16.82 2.06 -8.44
CA MET A 149 -17.35 2.50 -9.74
C MET A 149 -16.54 1.82 -10.85
N PRO A 150 -17.00 0.66 -11.36
CA PRO A 150 -16.31 -0.11 -12.39
C PRO A 150 -15.99 0.74 -13.63
N ASP A 151 -14.77 0.60 -14.12
CA ASP A 151 -14.23 1.33 -15.26
C ASP A 151 -13.49 0.41 -16.26
N VAL A 152 -12.80 1.00 -17.21
CA VAL A 152 -12.03 0.29 -18.26
C VAL A 152 -10.67 -0.22 -17.77
N SER A 153 -10.44 -0.39 -16.47
CA SER A 153 -9.16 -0.86 -15.90
C SER A 153 -8.87 -2.35 -16.17
N GLY A 154 -9.83 -3.10 -16.69
CA GLY A 154 -9.69 -4.50 -17.09
C GLY A 154 -10.07 -5.50 -16.00
N VAL A 155 -10.55 -6.68 -16.45
CA VAL A 155 -11.13 -7.71 -15.55
C VAL A 155 -10.15 -8.25 -14.52
N ALA A 156 -8.88 -8.51 -14.89
CA ALA A 156 -7.88 -9.04 -13.96
C ALA A 156 -7.54 -8.01 -12.86
N TYR A 157 -7.43 -6.74 -13.22
CA TYR A 157 -7.21 -5.65 -12.27
C TYR A 157 -8.40 -5.53 -11.32
N GLN A 158 -9.63 -5.46 -11.86
CA GLN A 158 -10.86 -5.39 -11.09
C GLN A 158 -10.97 -6.57 -10.12
N ALA A 159 -10.80 -7.81 -10.60
CA ALA A 159 -10.87 -9.01 -9.77
C ALA A 159 -9.83 -8.97 -8.62
N SER A 160 -8.57 -8.62 -8.95
CA SER A 160 -7.50 -8.55 -7.95
C SER A 160 -7.76 -7.49 -6.87
N LYS A 161 -8.26 -6.32 -7.27
CA LYS A 161 -8.52 -5.21 -6.34
C LYS A 161 -9.82 -5.41 -5.53
N HIS A 162 -10.84 -6.11 -6.07
CA HIS A 162 -11.98 -6.58 -5.27
C HIS A 162 -11.56 -7.62 -4.23
N GLY A 163 -10.64 -8.53 -4.60
CA GLY A 163 -10.08 -9.51 -3.66
C GLY A 163 -9.43 -8.87 -2.43
N LEU A 164 -8.77 -7.71 -2.58
CA LEU A 164 -8.22 -6.96 -1.44
C LEU A 164 -9.30 -6.53 -0.44
N THR A 165 -10.51 -6.21 -0.90
CA THR A 165 -11.63 -5.86 -0.02
C THR A 165 -12.01 -7.04 0.86
N GLY A 166 -12.12 -8.24 0.26
CA GLY A 166 -12.37 -9.47 1.00
C GLY A 166 -11.26 -9.77 2.02
N LEU A 167 -9.99 -9.66 1.62
CA LEU A 167 -8.84 -9.85 2.51
C LEU A 167 -8.88 -8.86 3.69
N ALA A 168 -9.09 -7.56 3.42
CA ALA A 168 -9.12 -6.54 4.46
C ALA A 168 -10.24 -6.79 5.48
N HIS A 169 -11.46 -7.06 5.00
CA HIS A 169 -12.60 -7.28 5.89
C HIS A 169 -12.51 -8.59 6.65
N GLY A 170 -12.08 -9.68 5.98
CA GLY A 170 -11.85 -10.98 6.63
C GLY A 170 -10.84 -10.85 7.77
N THR A 171 -9.67 -10.29 7.48
CA THR A 171 -8.62 -10.06 8.49
C THR A 171 -9.14 -9.21 9.66
N ARG A 172 -9.91 -8.14 9.39
CA ARG A 172 -10.47 -7.30 10.45
C ARG A 172 -11.42 -8.07 11.37
N VAL A 173 -12.25 -8.93 10.81
CA VAL A 173 -13.20 -9.72 11.60
C VAL A 173 -12.47 -10.77 12.44
N GLU A 174 -11.50 -11.47 11.85
CA GLU A 174 -10.71 -12.51 12.53
C GLU A 174 -9.82 -11.93 13.64
N GLU A 175 -9.21 -10.75 13.41
CA GLU A 175 -8.16 -10.21 14.26
C GLU A 175 -8.61 -9.10 15.24
N LYS A 176 -9.87 -8.71 15.22
CA LYS A 176 -10.39 -7.65 16.10
C LYS A 176 -10.14 -7.89 17.59
N ALA A 177 -10.20 -9.16 18.04
CA ALA A 177 -9.92 -9.52 19.43
C ALA A 177 -8.46 -9.36 19.82
N ASN A 178 -7.55 -9.37 18.83
CA ASN A 178 -6.12 -9.17 18.97
C ASN A 178 -5.71 -7.69 18.80
N GLY A 179 -6.68 -6.77 18.67
CA GLY A 179 -6.40 -5.34 18.51
C GLY A 179 -5.88 -4.94 17.12
N ILE A 180 -5.93 -5.85 16.13
CA ILE A 180 -5.49 -5.56 14.77
C ILE A 180 -6.65 -4.96 13.99
N ARG A 181 -6.41 -3.80 13.42
CA ARG A 181 -7.35 -3.04 12.59
C ARG A 181 -6.93 -3.12 11.13
N THR A 182 -7.89 -3.10 10.23
CA THR A 182 -7.61 -2.96 8.80
C THR A 182 -8.39 -1.80 8.21
N THR A 183 -7.74 -1.08 7.30
CA THR A 183 -8.35 -0.05 6.47
C THR A 183 -8.05 -0.37 5.01
N ILE A 184 -9.06 -0.29 4.15
CA ILE A 184 -8.84 -0.30 2.71
C ILE A 184 -9.16 1.08 2.14
N ILE A 185 -8.22 1.63 1.37
CA ILE A 185 -8.38 2.95 0.73
C ILE A 185 -8.66 2.71 -0.76
N PHE A 186 -9.66 3.43 -1.29
CA PHE A 186 -10.08 3.39 -2.68
C PHE A 186 -9.76 4.74 -3.35
N PRO A 187 -8.53 4.93 -3.86
CA PRO A 187 -8.20 6.13 -4.62
C PRO A 187 -8.94 6.15 -5.95
N GLY A 188 -9.48 7.31 -6.32
CA GLY A 188 -9.86 7.63 -7.67
C GLY A 188 -8.62 7.79 -8.57
N LEU A 189 -8.76 8.55 -9.67
CA LEU A 189 -7.62 8.84 -10.54
C LEU A 189 -6.54 9.59 -9.74
N CYS A 190 -5.36 8.99 -9.65
CA CYS A 190 -4.18 9.56 -9.00
C CYS A 190 -3.01 9.59 -9.99
N ASP A 191 -2.32 10.72 -10.11
CA ASP A 191 -1.20 10.92 -11.03
C ASP A 191 0.02 10.11 -10.54
N THR A 192 0.24 8.96 -11.15
CA THR A 192 1.29 7.99 -10.81
C THR A 192 1.75 7.23 -12.03
N GLU A 193 2.95 6.64 -11.99
CA GLU A 193 3.55 5.82 -13.06
C GLU A 193 2.64 4.66 -13.55
N ILE A 194 1.64 4.24 -12.77
CA ILE A 194 0.71 3.17 -13.22
C ILE A 194 -0.15 3.62 -14.42
N LEU A 195 -0.33 4.92 -14.58
CA LEU A 195 -1.08 5.50 -15.70
C LEU A 195 -0.37 5.33 -17.05
N ASP A 196 0.96 5.19 -17.04
CA ASP A 196 1.77 4.91 -18.24
C ASP A 196 1.43 3.54 -18.85
N LYS A 197 0.81 2.66 -18.08
CA LYS A 197 0.30 1.35 -18.54
C LYS A 197 -1.11 1.40 -19.10
N ARG A 198 -1.70 2.58 -19.26
CA ARG A 198 -3.01 2.72 -19.92
C ARG A 198 -2.87 2.51 -21.43
N PRO A 199 -3.85 1.84 -22.06
CA PRO A 199 -3.88 1.71 -23.53
C PRO A 199 -3.86 3.06 -24.24
N THR A 200 -4.49 4.07 -23.64
CA THR A 200 -4.49 5.45 -24.11
C THR A 200 -3.93 6.34 -22.99
N PRO A 201 -2.93 7.18 -23.29
CA PRO A 201 -2.41 8.12 -22.34
C PRO A 201 -3.51 9.02 -21.75
N THR A 202 -3.43 9.29 -20.47
CA THR A 202 -4.37 10.20 -19.80
C THR A 202 -4.08 11.64 -20.25
N PRO A 203 -5.08 12.39 -20.77
CA PRO A 203 -4.89 13.79 -21.18
C PRO A 203 -4.36 14.67 -20.03
N ARG A 204 -3.55 15.67 -20.38
CA ARG A 204 -2.89 16.53 -19.36
C ARG A 204 -3.88 17.30 -18.52
N ASP A 205 -4.94 17.84 -19.11
CA ASP A 205 -6.02 18.56 -18.42
C ASP A 205 -6.78 17.69 -17.41
N ILE A 206 -6.82 16.38 -17.65
CA ILE A 206 -7.36 15.38 -16.70
C ILE A 206 -6.34 15.13 -15.57
N LEU A 207 -5.04 14.97 -15.90
CA LEU A 207 -4.00 14.77 -14.88
C LEU A 207 -3.88 15.98 -13.94
N ASP A 208 -4.06 17.19 -14.45
CA ASP A 208 -4.01 18.41 -13.66
C ASP A 208 -5.17 18.50 -12.61
N GLN A 209 -6.19 17.66 -12.76
CA GLN A 209 -7.33 17.54 -11.83
C GLN A 209 -7.28 16.26 -10.99
N ALA A 210 -6.34 15.36 -11.29
CA ALA A 210 -6.20 14.08 -10.59
C ALA A 210 -5.68 14.29 -9.16
N LEU A 211 -5.94 13.30 -8.31
CA LEU A 211 -5.26 13.21 -7.00
C LEU A 211 -3.76 13.13 -7.21
N GLN A 212 -3.03 13.69 -6.26
CA GLN A 212 -1.59 13.52 -6.16
C GLN A 212 -1.24 12.41 -5.15
N PRO A 213 -0.09 11.73 -5.28
CA PRO A 213 0.35 10.74 -4.31
C PRO A 213 0.33 11.23 -2.85
N GLN A 214 0.54 12.53 -2.63
CA GLN A 214 0.49 13.15 -1.30
C GLN A 214 -0.91 13.11 -0.69
N ASP A 215 -1.98 13.27 -1.48
CA ASP A 215 -3.36 13.19 -0.97
C ASP A 215 -3.65 11.82 -0.34
N ILE A 216 -3.07 10.76 -0.94
CA ILE A 216 -3.20 9.40 -0.41
C ILE A 216 -2.32 9.21 0.83
N ALA A 217 -1.14 9.82 0.87
CA ALA A 217 -0.29 9.80 2.06
C ALA A 217 -0.99 10.47 3.24
N ASP A 218 -1.65 11.61 3.03
CA ASP A 218 -2.41 12.32 4.07
C ASP A 218 -3.60 11.49 4.57
N ALA A 219 -4.27 10.75 3.68
CA ALA A 219 -5.32 9.80 4.06
C ALA A 219 -4.78 8.64 4.93
N VAL A 220 -3.58 8.12 4.62
CA VAL A 220 -2.91 7.10 5.45
C VAL A 220 -2.53 7.68 6.81
N LEU A 221 -1.96 8.87 6.87
CA LEU A 221 -1.63 9.54 8.13
C LEU A 221 -2.89 9.77 8.99
N PHE A 222 -4.01 10.15 8.37
CA PHE A 222 -5.28 10.30 9.07
C PHE A 222 -5.70 8.99 9.76
N VAL A 223 -5.74 7.87 9.04
CA VAL A 223 -6.19 6.59 9.62
C VAL A 223 -5.18 6.02 10.62
N ALA A 224 -3.88 6.24 10.40
CA ALA A 224 -2.82 5.82 11.32
C ALA A 224 -2.85 6.61 12.65
N GLY A 225 -3.22 7.88 12.59
CA GLY A 225 -3.35 8.76 13.76
C GLY A 225 -4.59 8.52 14.62
N LEU A 226 -5.52 7.67 14.19
CA LEU A 226 -6.72 7.36 14.99
C LEU A 226 -6.38 6.54 16.23
N PRO A 227 -7.08 6.77 17.37
CA PRO A 227 -6.88 6.00 18.57
C PRO A 227 -7.19 4.51 18.35
N ALA A 228 -6.54 3.61 19.09
CA ALA A 228 -6.68 2.15 18.91
C ALA A 228 -8.14 1.63 18.96
N ARG A 229 -9.04 2.33 19.65
CA ARG A 229 -10.47 1.99 19.72
C ARG A 229 -11.27 2.34 18.47
N ALA A 230 -10.68 3.07 17.51
CA ALA A 230 -11.35 3.52 16.31
C ALA A 230 -10.71 2.91 15.05
N VAL A 231 -11.54 2.58 14.08
CA VAL A 231 -11.12 2.12 12.76
C VAL A 231 -11.99 2.76 11.68
N VAL A 232 -11.39 3.11 10.57
CA VAL A 232 -12.07 3.43 9.31
C VAL A 232 -11.94 2.20 8.42
N PRO A 233 -12.97 1.33 8.30
CA PRO A 233 -12.83 0.11 7.51
C PRO A 233 -12.56 0.36 6.04
N GLU A 234 -13.22 1.38 5.48
CA GLU A 234 -13.11 1.81 4.09
C GLU A 234 -12.98 3.32 4.01
N LEU A 235 -12.10 3.80 3.13
CA LEU A 235 -11.93 5.22 2.84
C LEU A 235 -11.90 5.43 1.33
N GLN A 236 -12.82 6.23 0.83
CA GLN A 236 -12.88 6.62 -0.58
C GLN A 236 -12.32 8.04 -0.73
N LEU A 237 -11.44 8.22 -1.70
CA LEU A 237 -10.85 9.53 -2.01
C LEU A 237 -10.84 9.74 -3.52
N PHE A 238 -11.58 10.71 -4.00
CA PHE A 238 -11.73 10.99 -5.42
C PHE A 238 -11.34 12.43 -5.75
N PRO A 239 -10.87 12.68 -6.99
CA PRO A 239 -10.71 14.04 -7.48
C PRO A 239 -12.06 14.78 -7.42
N SER A 240 -12.06 15.98 -6.92
CA SER A 240 -13.30 16.74 -6.70
C SER A 240 -13.96 17.26 -7.98
N ARG A 241 -13.26 17.17 -9.11
CA ARG A 241 -13.70 17.72 -10.41
C ARG A 241 -13.78 16.68 -11.54
N LEU A 242 -13.53 15.40 -11.26
CA LEU A 242 -13.61 14.30 -12.23
C LEU A 242 -14.72 13.33 -11.88
#